data_681d8f2defd7e4e52089b05c036d2f75
#
_entry.id   681d8f2defd7e4e52089b05c036d2f75
#
_cell.length_a   1.000
_cell.length_b   1.000
_cell.length_c   1.000
_cell.angle_alpha   90.00
_cell.angle_beta   90.00
_cell.angle_gamma   90.00
#
_symmetry.space_group_name_H-M   'P 1'
#
loop_
_entity.id
_entity.type
_entity.pdbx_description
1 polymer ?
#
loop_
_entity_poly.entity_id
_entity_poly.type
_entity_poly.pdbx_seq_one_letter_code
_entity_poly.pdbx_strand_id
1 'polypeptide(L)'
;MTKRYFKVEAKCGHVGHGKCIWITFATTADNGKEAARKVRDFKRVKHDHKDAIRSTTEIDFEEFIAIKAANDADPYLHCKNVQEQRKIPNFDKRIVDDKRELRTEKKTDKSFRRKLVELATYEAEFALKNYLKVGEYA
;
A
#
# COMPACT_ATOMS: atom_id res chain seq x y z
N MET A 1 8.80 18.28 27.22
CA MET A 1 8.34 17.15 26.38
C MET A 1 9.53 16.32 25.94
N THR A 2 9.58 15.09 26.38
CA THR A 2 10.58 14.14 25.95
C THR A 2 10.21 13.62 24.58
N LYS A 3 11.09 13.84 23.60
CA LYS A 3 10.94 13.23 22.27
C LYS A 3 11.11 11.73 22.40
N ARG A 4 10.16 10.97 21.88
CA ARG A 4 10.21 9.53 21.82
C ARG A 4 10.62 9.12 20.41
N TYR A 5 11.41 8.06 20.33
CA TYR A 5 11.93 7.53 19.07
C TYR A 5 11.22 6.22 18.76
N PHE A 6 10.86 6.04 17.49
CA PHE A 6 10.16 4.86 17.04
C PHE A 6 10.78 4.31 15.77
N LYS A 7 10.80 2.98 15.65
CA LYS A 7 11.06 2.32 14.37
C LYS A 7 9.74 1.81 13.82
N VAL A 8 9.53 2.01 12.53
CA VAL A 8 8.31 1.64 11.84
C VAL A 8 8.66 0.85 10.59
N GLU A 9 8.16 -0.37 10.48
CA GLU A 9 8.27 -1.16 9.26
C GLU A 9 7.16 -0.79 8.29
N ALA A 10 7.53 -0.32 7.12
CA ALA A 10 6.59 0.17 6.13
C ALA A 10 6.77 -0.54 4.79
N LYS A 11 5.64 -0.72 4.11
CA LYS A 11 5.59 -1.29 2.78
C LYS A 11 5.91 -0.21 1.75
N CYS A 12 6.99 -0.39 0.98
CA CYS A 12 7.42 0.54 -0.06
C CYS A 12 7.14 0.01 -1.44
N GLY A 13 6.91 0.91 -2.40
CA GLY A 13 6.45 0.62 -3.75
C GLY A 13 7.45 0.92 -4.85
N HIS A 14 6.93 0.92 -6.08
CA HIS A 14 7.67 1.14 -7.33
C HIS A 14 8.69 0.04 -7.66
N VAL A 15 8.44 -1.18 -7.18
CA VAL A 15 9.32 -2.34 -7.40
C VAL A 15 8.69 -3.40 -8.31
N GLY A 16 7.53 -3.12 -8.86
CA GLY A 16 6.80 -4.01 -9.77
C GLY A 16 5.35 -4.20 -9.36
N HIS A 17 4.53 -4.63 -10.31
CA HIS A 17 3.11 -4.89 -10.06
C HIS A 17 2.94 -6.08 -9.13
N GLY A 18 2.16 -5.90 -8.06
CA GLY A 18 1.93 -6.94 -7.07
C GLY A 18 3.14 -7.28 -6.22
N LYS A 19 4.12 -6.39 -6.14
CA LYS A 19 5.34 -6.58 -5.36
C LYS A 19 5.62 -5.39 -4.47
N CYS A 20 6.33 -5.62 -3.38
CA CYS A 20 6.73 -4.57 -2.45
C CYS A 20 8.06 -4.88 -1.80
N ILE A 21 8.59 -3.89 -1.10
CA ILE A 21 9.78 -4.02 -0.28
C ILE A 21 9.49 -3.45 1.10
N TRP A 22 9.87 -4.17 2.15
CA TRP A 22 9.71 -3.71 3.51
C TRP A 22 10.93 -2.95 3.97
N ILE A 23 10.75 -1.73 4.41
CA ILE A 23 11.80 -0.84 4.90
C ILE A 23 11.47 -0.44 6.33
N THR A 24 12.48 -0.51 7.19
CA THR A 24 12.38 0.00 8.56
C THR A 24 12.83 1.46 8.58
N PHE A 25 11.92 2.35 8.93
CA PHE A 25 12.19 3.77 9.11
C PHE A 25 12.26 4.12 10.59
N ALA A 26 12.98 5.17 10.91
CA ALA A 26 13.00 5.73 12.26
C ALA A 26 12.46 7.15 12.24
N THR A 27 11.65 7.47 13.23
CA THR A 27 11.06 8.81 13.36
C THR A 27 10.86 9.17 14.82
N THR A 28 10.69 10.46 15.07
CA THR A 28 10.31 10.98 16.39
C THR A 28 8.82 11.26 16.42
N ALA A 29 8.17 10.93 17.53
CA ALA A 29 6.73 11.16 17.69
C ALA A 29 6.38 11.14 19.17
N ASP A 30 5.19 11.60 19.51
CA ASP A 30 4.67 11.57 20.88
C ASP A 30 4.15 10.17 21.26
N ASN A 31 3.71 9.41 20.28
CA ASN A 31 3.22 8.04 20.48
C ASN A 31 3.41 7.22 19.20
N GLY A 32 3.17 5.91 19.30
CA GLY A 32 3.32 4.99 18.17
C GLY A 32 2.37 5.26 17.02
N LYS A 33 1.16 5.70 17.31
CA LYS A 33 0.16 6.04 16.28
C LYS A 33 0.60 7.21 15.42
N GLU A 34 1.17 8.24 16.04
CA GLU A 34 1.73 9.40 15.33
C GLU A 34 2.95 8.99 14.49
N ALA A 35 3.83 8.17 15.05
CA ALA A 35 4.98 7.63 14.32
C ALA A 35 4.56 6.87 13.07
N ALA A 36 3.59 5.99 13.17
CA ALA A 36 3.05 5.25 12.04
C ALA A 36 2.44 6.18 10.98
N ARG A 37 1.72 7.20 11.40
CA ARG A 37 1.14 8.18 10.48
C ARG A 37 2.21 8.96 9.73
N LYS A 38 3.26 9.40 10.43
CA LYS A 38 4.38 10.12 9.81
C LYS A 38 5.08 9.28 8.75
N VAL A 39 5.37 8.02 9.06
CA VAL A 39 6.05 7.11 8.12
C VAL A 39 5.14 6.77 6.95
N ARG A 40 3.84 6.64 7.17
CA ARG A 40 2.86 6.40 6.10
C ARG A 40 2.87 7.49 5.04
N ASP A 41 3.16 8.74 5.43
CA ASP A 41 3.23 9.89 4.53
C ASP A 41 4.56 9.97 3.77
N PHE A 42 5.52 9.10 4.05
CA PHE A 42 6.78 9.07 3.32
C PHE A 42 6.55 8.70 1.87
N LYS A 43 7.31 9.33 0.99
CA LYS A 43 7.13 9.28 -0.47
C LYS A 43 7.11 7.87 -1.06
N ARG A 44 7.89 6.94 -0.52
CA ARG A 44 8.00 5.58 -1.04
C ARG A 44 7.03 4.58 -0.43
N VAL A 45 6.39 4.95 0.65
CA VAL A 45 5.45 4.10 1.35
C VAL A 45 4.15 4.00 0.57
N LYS A 46 3.64 2.79 0.43
CA LYS A 46 2.34 2.54 -0.22
C LYS A 46 1.19 2.95 0.72
N HIS A 47 1.00 4.24 0.89
CA HIS A 47 0.02 4.80 1.83
C HIS A 47 -1.43 4.43 1.54
N ASP A 48 -1.74 4.00 0.32
CA ASP A 48 -3.07 3.53 -0.06
C ASP A 48 -3.40 2.14 0.45
N HIS A 49 -2.39 1.39 0.89
CA HIS A 49 -2.58 0.04 1.43
C HIS A 49 -2.90 0.09 2.91
N LYS A 50 -3.86 -0.70 3.33
CA LYS A 50 -4.26 -0.79 4.73
C LYS A 50 -3.15 -1.36 5.60
N ASP A 51 -2.38 -2.28 5.05
CA ASP A 51 -1.23 -2.93 5.68
C ASP A 51 0.11 -2.26 5.37
N ALA A 52 0.10 -0.97 4.99
CA ALA A 52 1.32 -0.22 4.70
C ALA A 52 2.29 -0.19 5.88
N ILE A 53 1.78 -0.20 7.09
CA ILE A 53 2.58 -0.24 8.31
C ILE A 53 2.41 -1.60 8.97
N ARG A 54 3.52 -2.35 9.09
CA ARG A 54 3.52 -3.69 9.67
C ARG A 54 3.76 -3.68 11.17
N SER A 55 4.68 -2.85 11.64
CA SER A 55 5.01 -2.75 13.06
C SER A 55 5.50 -1.37 13.42
N THR A 56 5.25 -0.97 14.67
CA THR A 56 5.74 0.28 15.25
C THR A 56 6.25 -0.04 16.65
N THR A 57 7.52 0.24 16.92
CA THR A 57 8.17 -0.07 18.18
C THR A 57 8.95 1.13 18.68
N GLU A 58 8.82 1.44 19.97
CA GLU A 58 9.62 2.48 20.60
C GLU A 58 11.07 1.99 20.74
N ILE A 59 12.03 2.87 20.42
CA ILE A 59 13.45 2.57 20.44
C ILE A 59 14.22 3.66 21.16
N ASP A 60 15.49 3.37 21.47
CA ASP A 60 16.39 4.36 22.05
C ASP A 60 17.03 5.25 20.96
N PHE A 61 17.75 6.27 21.42
CA PHE A 61 18.41 7.22 20.52
C PHE A 61 19.49 6.55 19.67
N GLU A 62 20.24 5.60 20.23
CA GLU A 62 21.33 4.91 19.52
C GLU A 62 20.76 4.09 18.35
N GLU A 63 19.69 3.35 18.59
CA GLU A 63 19.00 2.58 17.55
C GLU A 63 18.37 3.50 16.50
N PHE A 64 17.82 4.63 16.94
CA PHE A 64 17.28 5.64 16.04
C PHE A 64 18.35 6.15 15.05
N ILE A 65 19.52 6.50 15.55
CA ILE A 65 20.64 6.96 14.70
C ILE A 65 21.12 5.86 13.77
N ALA A 66 21.21 4.62 14.25
CA ALA A 66 21.63 3.49 13.43
C ALA A 66 20.65 3.24 12.26
N ILE A 67 19.35 3.30 12.52
CA ILE A 67 18.34 3.13 11.48
C ILE A 67 18.38 4.28 10.47
N LYS A 68 18.52 5.52 10.95
CA LYS A 68 18.67 6.69 10.08
C LYS A 68 19.88 6.58 9.17
N ALA A 69 21.02 6.16 9.71
CA ALA A 69 22.24 5.94 8.93
C ALA A 69 22.06 4.83 7.90
N ALA A 70 21.41 3.74 8.25
CA ALA A 70 21.11 2.64 7.32
C ALA A 70 20.21 3.11 6.17
N ASN A 71 19.20 3.93 6.46
CA ASN A 71 18.31 4.48 5.45
C ASN A 71 19.06 5.47 4.53
N ASP A 72 19.92 6.29 5.06
CA ASP A 72 20.74 7.22 4.27
C ASP A 72 21.71 6.48 3.34
N ALA A 73 22.18 5.31 3.74
CA ALA A 73 23.05 4.46 2.94
C ALA A 73 22.30 3.56 1.96
N ASP A 74 20.98 3.46 2.06
CA ASP A 74 20.18 2.57 1.22
C ASP A 74 20.00 3.15 -0.19
N PRO A 75 20.55 2.50 -1.22
CA PRO A 75 20.46 3.02 -2.59
C PRO A 75 19.01 3.07 -3.10
N TYR A 76 18.14 2.19 -2.62
CA TYR A 76 16.72 2.19 -3.01
C TYR A 76 16.02 3.50 -2.63
N LEU A 77 16.31 4.03 -1.44
CA LEU A 77 15.68 5.26 -0.96
C LEU A 77 16.17 6.52 -1.71
N HIS A 78 17.30 6.41 -2.40
CA HIS A 78 17.90 7.51 -3.17
C HIS A 78 17.64 7.40 -4.68
N CYS A 79 17.02 6.33 -5.15
CA CYS A 79 16.67 6.16 -6.56
C CYS A 79 15.63 7.19 -7.00
N LYS A 80 15.87 7.80 -8.16
CA LYS A 80 14.95 8.75 -8.77
C LYS A 80 14.01 8.11 -9.76
N ASN A 81 14.39 6.97 -10.34
CA ASN A 81 13.61 6.27 -11.35
C ASN A 81 13.86 4.76 -11.32
N VAL A 82 13.11 4.03 -12.13
CA VAL A 82 13.20 2.56 -12.21
C VAL A 82 14.54 2.09 -12.77
N GLN A 83 15.16 2.87 -13.65
CA GLN A 83 16.45 2.53 -14.25
C GLN A 83 17.56 2.52 -13.19
N GLU A 84 17.58 3.49 -12.29
CA GLU A 84 18.51 3.53 -11.16
C GLU A 84 18.27 2.36 -10.21
N GLN A 85 17.02 2.01 -9.99
CA GLN A 85 16.61 0.88 -9.16
C GLN A 85 17.15 -0.45 -9.69
N ARG A 86 17.12 -0.67 -11.00
CA ARG A 86 17.63 -1.87 -11.65
C ARG A 86 19.14 -2.05 -11.52
N LYS A 87 19.87 -0.96 -11.27
CA LYS A 87 21.33 -0.98 -11.11
C LYS A 87 21.76 -1.41 -9.71
N ILE A 88 20.84 -1.53 -8.77
CA ILE A 88 21.16 -1.92 -7.38
C ILE A 88 21.48 -3.42 -7.33
N PRO A 89 22.68 -3.80 -6.83
CA PRO A 89 23.03 -5.21 -6.69
C PRO A 89 22.10 -5.94 -5.70
N ASN A 90 21.70 -7.16 -6.07
CA ASN A 90 20.85 -8.03 -5.24
C ASN A 90 19.50 -7.40 -4.82
N PHE A 91 19.04 -6.40 -5.55
CA PHE A 91 17.76 -5.73 -5.24
C PHE A 91 16.58 -6.71 -5.32
N ASP A 92 16.60 -7.63 -6.26
CA ASP A 92 15.54 -8.63 -6.45
C ASP A 92 15.28 -9.47 -5.21
N LYS A 93 16.32 -9.71 -4.40
CA LYS A 93 16.20 -10.48 -3.15
C LYS A 93 15.41 -9.75 -2.07
N ARG A 94 15.30 -8.44 -2.16
CA ARG A 94 14.56 -7.61 -1.21
C ARG A 94 13.08 -7.52 -1.55
N ILE A 95 12.72 -7.79 -2.79
CA ILE A 95 11.36 -7.68 -3.29
C ILE A 95 10.58 -8.92 -2.86
N VAL A 96 9.41 -8.71 -2.29
CA VAL A 96 8.48 -9.76 -1.86
C VAL A 96 7.13 -9.58 -2.54
N ASP A 97 6.35 -10.65 -2.59
CA ASP A 97 5.00 -10.59 -3.11
C ASP A 97 4.11 -9.76 -2.17
N ASP A 98 3.35 -8.88 -2.76
CA ASP A 98 2.44 -8.00 -2.07
C ASP A 98 1.04 -8.59 -2.06
N LYS A 99 0.65 -9.16 -0.92
CA LYS A 99 -0.74 -9.53 -0.70
C LYS A 99 -1.50 -8.25 -0.36
N ARG A 100 -2.09 -7.65 -1.37
CA ARG A 100 -2.85 -6.40 -1.21
C ARG A 100 -3.98 -6.57 -0.22
N GLU A 101 -3.88 -5.89 0.92
CA GLU A 101 -5.02 -5.66 1.80
C GLU A 101 -5.45 -4.20 1.69
N LEU A 102 -6.52 -3.95 1.06
CA LEU A 102 -7.78 -3.46 1.40
C LEU A 102 -8.14 -1.96 1.33
N ARG A 103 -7.27 -0.97 1.20
CA ARG A 103 -7.73 0.34 0.74
C ARG A 103 -7.93 0.35 -0.76
N THR A 104 -7.10 -0.38 -1.45
CA THR A 104 -7.23 -0.62 -2.88
C THR A 104 -8.46 -1.46 -3.17
N GLU A 105 -8.81 -2.40 -2.30
CA GLU A 105 -10.05 -3.17 -2.38
C GLU A 105 -11.30 -2.31 -2.19
N LYS A 106 -11.28 -1.29 -1.34
CA LYS A 106 -12.41 -0.35 -1.23
C LYS A 106 -12.67 0.40 -2.53
N LYS A 107 -11.63 0.79 -3.25
CA LYS A 107 -11.78 1.38 -4.59
C LYS A 107 -12.23 0.33 -5.61
N THR A 108 -11.73 -0.88 -5.50
CA THR A 108 -12.13 -2.02 -6.32
C THR A 108 -13.57 -2.42 -6.01
N ASP A 109 -13.99 -2.38 -4.75
CA ASP A 109 -15.36 -2.62 -4.34
C ASP A 109 -16.35 -1.62 -4.95
N LYS A 110 -15.99 -0.35 -5.02
CA LYS A 110 -16.82 0.66 -5.70
C LYS A 110 -16.94 0.38 -7.19
N SER A 111 -15.84 0.04 -7.83
CA SER A 111 -15.81 -0.34 -9.24
C SER A 111 -16.57 -1.64 -9.48
N PHE A 112 -16.38 -2.62 -8.62
CA PHE A 112 -17.09 -3.90 -8.66
C PHE A 112 -18.60 -3.72 -8.41
N ARG A 113 -18.97 -2.90 -7.44
CA ARG A 113 -20.38 -2.55 -7.18
C ARG A 113 -21.02 -1.88 -8.38
N ARG A 114 -20.33 -0.96 -9.05
CA ARG A 114 -20.81 -0.35 -10.30
C ARG A 114 -21.04 -1.39 -11.37
N LYS A 115 -20.10 -2.28 -11.57
CA LYS A 115 -20.24 -3.38 -12.54
C LYS A 115 -21.39 -4.30 -12.20
N LEU A 116 -21.58 -4.62 -10.93
CA LEU A 116 -22.72 -5.41 -10.46
C LEU A 116 -24.06 -4.71 -10.72
N VAL A 117 -24.13 -3.41 -10.45
CA VAL A 117 -25.32 -2.60 -10.73
C VAL A 117 -25.60 -2.56 -12.22
N GLU A 118 -24.60 -2.35 -13.06
CA GLU A 118 -24.74 -2.36 -14.51
C GLU A 118 -25.22 -3.72 -15.02
N LEU A 119 -24.66 -4.81 -14.53
CA LEU A 119 -25.08 -6.18 -14.87
C LEU A 119 -26.51 -6.46 -14.40
N ALA A 120 -26.84 -6.06 -13.18
CA ALA A 120 -28.18 -6.23 -12.64
C ALA A 120 -29.22 -5.44 -13.45
N THR A 121 -28.88 -4.22 -13.87
CA THR A 121 -29.71 -3.39 -14.73
C THR A 121 -29.89 -4.06 -16.10
N TYR A 122 -28.80 -4.56 -16.70
CA TYR A 122 -28.85 -5.27 -17.96
C TYR A 122 -29.71 -6.52 -17.88
N GLU A 123 -29.53 -7.33 -16.86
CA GLU A 123 -30.32 -8.54 -16.63
C GLU A 123 -31.81 -8.23 -16.40
N ALA A 124 -32.09 -7.16 -15.69
CA ALA A 124 -33.46 -6.71 -15.45
C ALA A 124 -34.13 -6.26 -16.76
N GLU A 125 -33.40 -5.50 -17.59
CA GLU A 125 -33.90 -5.09 -18.91
C GLU A 125 -34.14 -6.27 -19.82
N PHE A 126 -33.21 -7.24 -19.83
CA PHE A 126 -33.33 -8.46 -20.61
C PHE A 126 -34.51 -9.31 -20.15
N ALA A 127 -34.69 -9.47 -18.85
CA ALA A 127 -35.81 -10.19 -18.26
C ALA A 127 -37.14 -9.51 -18.59
N LEU A 128 -37.19 -8.17 -18.55
CA LEU A 128 -38.36 -7.41 -18.91
C LEU A 128 -38.74 -7.59 -20.38
N LYS A 129 -37.76 -7.53 -21.27
CA LYS A 129 -37.97 -7.78 -22.70
C LYS A 129 -38.51 -9.17 -22.97
N ASN A 130 -37.98 -10.17 -22.30
CA ASN A 130 -38.45 -11.56 -22.40
C ASN A 130 -39.86 -11.72 -21.83
N TYR A 131 -40.16 -11.06 -20.72
CA TYR A 131 -41.49 -11.05 -20.11
C TYR A 131 -42.52 -10.43 -21.07
N LEU A 132 -42.18 -9.30 -21.68
CA LEU A 132 -43.06 -8.62 -22.62
C LEU A 132 -43.28 -9.48 -23.89
N LYS A 133 -42.26 -10.16 -24.38
CA LYS A 133 -42.39 -11.10 -25.50
C LYS A 133 -43.34 -12.27 -25.17
N VAL A 134 -43.23 -12.82 -23.99
CA VAL A 134 -44.13 -13.90 -23.53
C VAL A 134 -45.56 -13.35 -23.42
N GLY A 135 -45.71 -12.12 -22.96
CA GLY A 135 -47.03 -11.46 -22.90
C GLY A 135 -47.63 -11.22 -24.28
N GLU A 136 -46.84 -10.96 -25.31
CA GLU A 136 -47.29 -10.80 -26.69
C GLU A 136 -47.82 -12.10 -27.31
N TYR A 137 -47.35 -13.26 -26.83
CA TYR A 137 -47.75 -14.55 -27.31
C TYR A 137 -48.87 -15.20 -26.47
N ALA A 138 -49.26 -14.54 -25.41
CA ALA A 138 -50.37 -14.96 -24.59
C ALA A 138 -51.68 -14.29 -25.06
#